data_024ef194cf2567313d832f20e72bf1e1
#
_entry.id   024ef194cf2567313d832f20e72bf1e1
#
_cell.length_a   1.000
_cell.length_b   1.000
_cell.length_c   1.000
_cell.angle_alpha   90.00
_cell.angle_beta   90.00
_cell.angle_gamma   90.00
#
_symmetry.space_group_name_H-M   'P 1'
#
loop_
_entity.id
_entity.type
_entity.pdbx_description
1 polymer ?
#
loop_
_entity_poly.entity_id
_entity_poly.type
_entity_poly.pdbx_seq_one_letter_code
_entity_poly.pdbx_strand_id
1 'polypeptide(L)'
;PLAEPYVTGTASGALFGALLGLLIYAGFRTALLPSIVLMPLLSFLGALLATAIVVAFGRGYWLSLILAGIAVSILFSSMVMILDTYLLTIIPTLPAVIYLLFGTVSGVGWGEDVVMIGVSLPILAYIALSGREINLLMMSDEIAQSGGVNPRAFRNLLIILVGLLTAVTVSFTGIIGFVGL
;
A
#
# COMPACT_ATOMS: atom_id res chain seq x y z
N PRO A 1 -11.80 14.39 -3.23
CA PRO A 1 -10.88 14.55 -4.36
C PRO A 1 -9.40 14.54 -3.98
N LEU A 2 -9.00 14.51 -2.71
CA LEU A 2 -7.60 14.54 -2.24
C LEU A 2 -7.22 13.27 -1.48
N ALA A 3 -7.68 12.10 -1.92
CA ALA A 3 -7.36 10.84 -1.28
C ALA A 3 -6.05 10.27 -1.86
N GLU A 4 -4.93 10.66 -1.28
CA GLU A 4 -3.65 10.02 -1.56
C GLU A 4 -3.56 8.66 -0.84
N PRO A 5 -2.90 7.65 -1.42
CA PRO A 5 -2.64 6.36 -0.77
C PRO A 5 -1.89 6.48 0.57
N TYR A 6 -1.17 7.58 0.77
CA TYR A 6 -0.51 7.90 2.04
C TYR A 6 -1.49 8.08 3.20
N VAL A 7 -2.65 8.67 2.94
CA VAL A 7 -3.69 8.87 3.96
C VAL A 7 -4.31 7.54 4.39
N THR A 8 -4.24 6.52 3.54
CA THR A 8 -4.76 5.18 3.86
C THR A 8 -3.80 4.28 4.63
N GLY A 9 -2.56 4.74 4.89
CA GLY A 9 -1.55 3.97 5.61
C GLY A 9 -0.91 2.82 4.84
N THR A 10 -1.36 2.55 3.61
CA THR A 10 -0.85 1.43 2.80
C THR A 10 0.59 1.60 2.41
N ALA A 11 0.99 2.83 2.03
CA ALA A 11 2.36 3.13 1.64
C ALA A 11 3.35 2.98 2.81
N SER A 12 2.99 3.46 4.01
CA SER A 12 3.83 3.28 5.21
C SER A 12 3.93 1.82 5.64
N GLY A 13 2.84 1.05 5.50
CA GLY A 13 2.84 -0.40 5.71
C GLY A 13 3.73 -1.14 4.72
N ALA A 14 3.70 -0.76 3.44
CA ALA A 14 4.57 -1.29 2.41
C ALA A 14 6.06 -1.04 2.73
N LEU A 15 6.40 0.19 3.11
CA LEU A 15 7.75 0.57 3.50
C LEU A 15 8.24 -0.22 4.71
N PHE A 16 7.40 -0.36 5.74
CA PHE A 16 7.70 -1.17 6.90
C PHE A 16 8.03 -2.62 6.51
N GLY A 17 7.20 -3.22 5.64
CA GLY A 17 7.43 -4.56 5.12
C GLY A 17 8.75 -4.68 4.32
N ALA A 18 9.07 -3.70 3.48
CA ALA A 18 10.32 -3.66 2.72
C ALA A 18 11.55 -3.60 3.64
N LEU A 19 11.52 -2.76 4.68
CA LEU A 19 12.61 -2.65 5.66
C LEU A 19 12.75 -3.93 6.51
N LEU A 20 11.63 -4.59 6.86
CA LEU A 20 11.68 -5.91 7.49
C LEU A 20 12.34 -6.95 6.56
N GLY A 21 12.03 -6.91 5.27
CA GLY A 21 12.67 -7.77 4.27
C GLY A 21 14.18 -7.56 4.22
N LEU A 22 14.60 -6.31 4.24
CA LEU A 22 16.01 -5.94 4.26
C LEU A 22 16.71 -6.41 5.55
N LEU A 23 16.06 -6.26 6.68
CA LEU A 23 16.59 -6.69 7.99
C LEU A 23 16.74 -8.22 8.04
N ILE A 24 15.76 -8.98 7.56
CA ILE A 24 15.82 -10.45 7.50
C ILE A 24 16.94 -10.88 6.56
N TYR A 25 17.07 -10.24 5.39
CA TYR A 25 18.13 -10.54 4.44
C TYR A 25 19.53 -10.27 5.04
N ALA A 26 19.68 -9.13 5.74
CA ALA A 26 20.94 -8.77 6.38
C ALA A 26 21.31 -9.67 7.56
N GLY A 27 20.33 -10.06 8.37
CA GLY A 27 20.56 -10.84 9.59
C GLY A 27 20.81 -12.32 9.34
N PHE A 28 20.06 -12.92 8.42
CA PHE A 28 20.13 -14.37 8.20
C PHE A 28 21.05 -14.80 7.07
N ARG A 29 21.56 -13.86 6.22
CA ARG A 29 22.32 -14.21 5.00
C ARG A 29 21.70 -15.41 4.26
N THR A 30 20.37 -15.52 4.30
CA THR A 30 19.66 -16.71 3.82
C THR A 30 19.73 -16.78 2.31
N ALA A 31 20.43 -17.77 1.81
CA ALA A 31 20.46 -18.18 0.41
C ALA A 31 19.11 -18.71 -0.11
N LEU A 32 18.04 -18.66 0.69
CA LEU A 32 16.75 -19.27 0.38
C LEU A 32 15.90 -18.45 -0.60
N LEU A 33 15.99 -17.10 -0.56
CA LEU A 33 15.31 -16.24 -1.54
C LEU A 33 16.23 -15.06 -1.87
N PRO A 34 16.42 -14.73 -3.16
CA PRO A 34 17.16 -13.53 -3.55
C PRO A 34 16.45 -12.28 -2.97
N SER A 35 17.23 -11.30 -2.56
CA SER A 35 16.73 -10.03 -1.99
C SER A 35 15.70 -9.35 -2.90
N ILE A 36 15.82 -9.55 -4.20
CA ILE A 36 14.96 -9.02 -5.25
C ILE A 36 13.51 -9.52 -5.18
N VAL A 37 13.27 -10.66 -4.52
CA VAL A 37 11.92 -11.24 -4.34
C VAL A 37 11.41 -11.01 -2.92
N LEU A 38 12.31 -11.09 -1.92
CA LEU A 38 11.93 -11.03 -0.52
C LEU A 38 11.42 -9.64 -0.12
N MET A 39 12.09 -8.57 -0.59
CA MET A 39 11.69 -7.19 -0.29
C MET A 39 10.31 -6.85 -0.86
N PRO A 40 10.01 -7.04 -2.17
CA PRO A 40 8.69 -6.78 -2.71
C PRO A 40 7.60 -7.61 -2.04
N LEU A 41 7.87 -8.88 -1.73
CA LEU A 41 6.90 -9.75 -1.09
C LEU A 41 6.53 -9.27 0.32
N LEU A 42 7.50 -8.90 1.14
CA LEU A 42 7.25 -8.38 2.48
C LEU A 42 6.67 -6.96 2.45
N SER A 43 7.06 -6.13 1.49
CA SER A 43 6.43 -4.84 1.23
C SER A 43 4.95 -5.00 0.90
N PHE A 44 4.61 -5.91 0.01
CA PHE A 44 3.23 -6.24 -0.34
C PHE A 44 2.42 -6.73 0.87
N LEU A 45 2.98 -7.64 1.67
CA LEU A 45 2.34 -8.13 2.90
C LEU A 45 2.14 -7.01 3.93
N GLY A 46 3.11 -6.12 4.09
CA GLY A 46 3.01 -4.96 4.97
C GLY A 46 1.90 -4.00 4.55
N ALA A 47 1.78 -3.73 3.26
CA ALA A 47 0.68 -2.91 2.71
C ALA A 47 -0.69 -3.56 2.91
N LEU A 48 -0.81 -4.87 2.66
CA LEU A 48 -2.03 -5.62 2.91
C LEU A 48 -2.44 -5.60 4.38
N LEU A 49 -1.47 -5.76 5.27
CA LEU A 49 -1.70 -5.71 6.71
C LEU A 49 -2.20 -4.34 7.14
N ALA A 50 -1.57 -3.26 6.67
CA ALA A 50 -2.01 -1.89 6.92
C ALA A 50 -3.44 -1.67 6.41
N THR A 51 -3.74 -2.08 5.18
CA THR A 51 -5.09 -1.97 4.60
C THR A 51 -6.12 -2.77 5.40
N ALA A 52 -5.78 -3.98 5.82
CA ALA A 52 -6.67 -4.83 6.62
C ALA A 52 -7.00 -4.17 7.98
N ILE A 53 -6.00 -3.56 8.63
CA ILE A 53 -6.20 -2.82 9.88
C ILE A 53 -7.15 -1.63 9.66
N VAL A 54 -6.93 -0.85 8.61
CA VAL A 54 -7.78 0.31 8.29
C VAL A 54 -9.23 -0.11 8.04
N VAL A 55 -9.45 -1.17 7.27
CA VAL A 55 -10.80 -1.69 6.99
C VAL A 55 -11.46 -2.23 8.27
N ALA A 56 -10.70 -2.93 9.12
CA ALA A 56 -11.23 -3.49 10.37
C ALA A 56 -11.64 -2.39 11.36
N PHE A 57 -10.84 -1.35 11.52
CA PHE A 57 -11.12 -0.26 12.46
C PHE A 57 -12.03 0.81 11.88
N GLY A 58 -12.02 1.03 10.57
CA GLY A 58 -12.81 2.05 9.89
C GLY A 58 -14.31 1.78 9.84
N ARG A 59 -14.77 0.54 10.10
CA ARG A 59 -16.17 0.12 10.16
C ARG A 59 -17.05 0.56 8.98
N GLY A 60 -16.45 0.88 7.84
CA GLY A 60 -17.15 1.28 6.60
C GLY A 60 -17.74 2.70 6.60
N TYR A 61 -17.54 3.50 7.64
CA TYR A 61 -17.91 4.92 7.64
C TYR A 61 -16.76 5.75 7.09
N TRP A 62 -17.07 6.71 6.21
CA TRP A 62 -16.08 7.54 5.53
C TRP A 62 -15.07 8.21 6.48
N LEU A 63 -15.58 8.93 7.49
CA LEU A 63 -14.73 9.65 8.44
C LEU A 63 -13.87 8.69 9.28
N SER A 64 -14.45 7.57 9.71
CA SER A 64 -13.75 6.55 10.48
C SER A 64 -12.63 5.88 9.69
N LEU A 65 -12.82 5.65 8.39
CA LEU A 65 -11.80 5.10 7.50
C LEU A 65 -10.62 6.05 7.31
N ILE A 66 -10.89 7.36 7.16
CA ILE A 66 -9.83 8.37 7.06
C ILE A 66 -9.03 8.43 8.37
N LEU A 67 -9.72 8.52 9.51
CA LEU A 67 -9.06 8.57 10.83
C LEU A 67 -8.24 7.31 11.11
N ALA A 68 -8.80 6.14 10.78
CA ALA A 68 -8.08 4.86 10.91
C ALA A 68 -6.84 4.84 10.01
N GLY A 69 -6.97 5.33 8.76
CA GLY A 69 -5.85 5.44 7.82
C GLY A 69 -4.72 6.31 8.34
N ILE A 70 -5.04 7.50 8.84
CA ILE A 70 -4.07 8.43 9.43
C ILE A 70 -3.37 7.79 10.64
N ALA A 71 -4.14 7.17 11.55
CA ALA A 71 -3.57 6.52 12.73
C ALA A 71 -2.62 5.37 12.35
N VAL A 72 -3.03 4.52 11.40
CA VAL A 72 -2.21 3.43 10.87
C VAL A 72 -0.96 3.95 10.17
N SER A 73 -1.09 5.05 9.40
CA SER A 73 0.04 5.70 8.72
C SER A 73 1.09 6.18 9.72
N ILE A 74 0.68 6.87 10.79
CA ILE A 74 1.57 7.35 11.85
C ILE A 74 2.24 6.17 12.57
N LEU A 75 1.48 5.12 12.88
CA LEU A 75 2.00 3.93 13.56
C LEU A 75 3.10 3.25 12.73
N PHE A 76 2.81 2.94 11.47
CA PHE A 76 3.80 2.30 10.60
C PHE A 76 5.00 3.22 10.30
N SER A 77 4.79 4.53 10.13
CA SER A 77 5.88 5.48 9.93
C SER A 77 6.81 5.55 11.15
N SER A 78 6.28 5.46 12.36
CA SER A 78 7.08 5.38 13.59
C SER A 78 7.91 4.09 13.65
N MET A 79 7.29 2.95 13.26
CA MET A 79 8.01 1.67 13.18
C MET A 79 9.11 1.68 12.11
N VAL A 80 8.83 2.31 10.96
CA VAL A 80 9.81 2.52 9.88
C VAL A 80 11.02 3.30 10.42
N MET A 81 10.79 4.39 11.15
CA MET A 81 11.87 5.21 11.68
C MET A 81 12.77 4.43 12.68
N ILE A 82 12.17 3.57 13.50
CA ILE A 82 12.92 2.70 14.42
C ILE A 82 13.77 1.68 13.64
N LEU A 83 13.16 1.02 12.65
CA LEU A 83 13.84 0.04 11.81
C LEU A 83 14.97 0.67 10.98
N ASP A 84 14.73 1.85 10.42
CA ASP A 84 15.73 2.60 9.64
C ASP A 84 16.94 2.93 10.51
N THR A 85 16.72 3.49 11.70
CA THR A 85 17.79 3.79 12.65
C THR A 85 18.59 2.53 13.03
N TYR A 86 17.90 1.41 13.24
CA TYR A 86 18.55 0.14 13.57
C TYR A 86 19.36 -0.43 12.39
N LEU A 87 18.82 -0.36 11.17
CA LEU A 87 19.52 -0.80 9.96
C LEU A 87 20.78 0.02 9.67
N LEU A 88 20.75 1.33 9.90
CA LEU A 88 21.91 2.20 9.73
C LEU A 88 23.05 1.83 10.71
N THR A 89 22.76 1.26 11.89
CA THR A 89 23.80 0.79 12.82
C THR A 89 24.45 -0.52 12.37
N ILE A 90 23.70 -1.38 11.65
CA ILE A 90 24.18 -2.70 11.20
C ILE A 90 24.89 -2.60 9.86
N ILE A 91 24.38 -1.76 8.96
CA ILE A 91 24.88 -1.64 7.57
C ILE A 91 25.02 -0.15 7.20
N PRO A 92 26.12 0.51 7.61
CA PRO A 92 26.33 1.95 7.41
C PRO A 92 26.44 2.37 5.92
N THR A 93 26.62 1.41 5.00
CA THR A 93 26.92 1.67 3.59
C THR A 93 25.70 1.54 2.68
N LEU A 94 24.47 1.44 3.21
CA LEU A 94 23.28 1.24 2.40
C LEU A 94 22.64 2.57 1.92
N PRO A 95 22.93 3.01 0.67
CA PRO A 95 22.10 4.00 -0.03
C PRO A 95 20.66 3.48 -0.26
N ALA A 96 20.47 2.15 -0.22
CA ALA A 96 19.22 1.47 -0.57
C ALA A 96 18.01 1.90 0.26
N VAL A 97 18.18 2.26 1.53
CA VAL A 97 17.07 2.75 2.37
C VAL A 97 16.56 4.10 1.88
N ILE A 98 17.46 4.98 1.46
CA ILE A 98 17.12 6.30 0.90
C ILE A 98 16.32 6.13 -0.41
N TYR A 99 16.72 5.20 -1.27
CA TYR A 99 15.98 4.92 -2.52
C TYR A 99 14.58 4.34 -2.28
N LEU A 100 14.42 3.52 -1.25
CA LEU A 100 13.09 3.01 -0.85
C LEU A 100 12.20 4.11 -0.29
N LEU A 101 12.77 5.08 0.45
CA LEU A 101 12.04 6.22 1.01
C LEU A 101 11.60 7.22 -0.05
N PHE A 102 12.43 7.48 -1.06
CA PHE A 102 12.13 8.46 -2.11
C PHE A 102 11.56 7.86 -3.39
N GLY A 103 11.51 6.54 -3.47
CA GLY A 103 11.06 5.82 -4.65
C GLY A 103 11.98 5.98 -5.85
N THR A 104 12.13 4.94 -6.63
CA THR A 104 12.89 4.99 -7.90
C THR A 104 12.33 3.97 -8.88
N VAL A 105 12.28 4.36 -10.13
CA VAL A 105 11.87 3.49 -11.25
C VAL A 105 13.10 2.90 -11.97
N SER A 106 14.32 3.40 -11.66
CA SER A 106 15.54 3.04 -12.39
C SER A 106 16.02 1.60 -12.20
N GLY A 107 15.41 0.84 -11.26
CA GLY A 107 15.76 -0.57 -11.01
C GLY A 107 14.70 -1.57 -11.45
N VAL A 108 13.57 -1.11 -12.00
CA VAL A 108 12.43 -1.97 -12.38
C VAL A 108 12.73 -2.60 -13.75
N GLY A 109 12.65 -3.93 -13.82
CA GLY A 109 12.86 -4.70 -15.05
C GLY A 109 11.52 -5.15 -15.67
N TRP A 110 11.59 -5.65 -16.90
CA TRP A 110 10.41 -6.13 -17.63
C TRP A 110 9.59 -7.20 -16.90
N GLY A 111 10.25 -8.03 -16.05
CA GLY A 111 9.55 -9.05 -15.26
C GLY A 111 8.66 -8.44 -14.18
N GLU A 112 9.12 -7.40 -13.54
CA GLU A 112 8.41 -6.65 -12.50
C GLU A 112 7.26 -5.85 -13.12
N ASP A 113 7.48 -5.26 -14.30
CA ASP A 113 6.44 -4.55 -15.06
C ASP A 113 5.27 -5.48 -15.42
N VAL A 114 5.56 -6.71 -15.86
CA VAL A 114 4.51 -7.71 -16.17
C VAL A 114 3.68 -8.04 -14.93
N VAL A 115 4.29 -8.18 -13.76
CA VAL A 115 3.55 -8.41 -12.49
C VAL A 115 2.71 -7.20 -12.13
N MET A 116 3.27 -5.98 -12.22
CA MET A 116 2.56 -4.74 -11.94
C MET A 116 1.34 -4.56 -12.85
N ILE A 117 1.51 -4.75 -14.16
CA ILE A 117 0.42 -4.66 -15.14
C ILE A 117 -0.60 -5.75 -14.91
N GLY A 118 -0.16 -7.00 -14.68
CA GLY A 118 -1.03 -8.15 -14.46
C GLY A 118 -1.96 -8.02 -13.25
N VAL A 119 -1.52 -7.33 -12.20
CA VAL A 119 -2.34 -7.05 -11.01
C VAL A 119 -3.15 -5.76 -11.17
N SER A 120 -2.53 -4.72 -11.72
CA SER A 120 -3.17 -3.39 -11.82
C SER A 120 -4.30 -3.36 -12.85
N LEU A 121 -4.11 -3.99 -14.00
CA LEU A 121 -5.07 -3.92 -15.11
C LEU A 121 -6.44 -4.50 -14.77
N PRO A 122 -6.59 -5.71 -14.16
CA PRO A 122 -7.89 -6.22 -13.75
C PRO A 122 -8.55 -5.38 -12.66
N ILE A 123 -7.77 -4.81 -11.73
CA ILE A 123 -8.31 -3.93 -10.68
C ILE A 123 -8.84 -2.63 -11.29
N LEU A 124 -8.08 -2.00 -12.18
CA LEU A 124 -8.50 -0.79 -12.88
C LEU A 124 -9.71 -1.04 -13.76
N ALA A 125 -9.76 -2.18 -14.47
CA ALA A 125 -10.93 -2.58 -15.26
C ALA A 125 -12.17 -2.74 -14.37
N TYR A 126 -12.03 -3.40 -13.21
CA TYR A 126 -13.13 -3.54 -12.27
C TYR A 126 -13.62 -2.18 -11.75
N ILE A 127 -12.74 -1.27 -11.36
CA ILE A 127 -13.10 0.07 -10.91
C ILE A 127 -13.79 0.86 -12.02
N ALA A 128 -13.31 0.77 -13.25
CA ALA A 128 -13.92 1.43 -14.41
C ALA A 128 -15.33 0.89 -14.73
N LEU A 129 -15.53 -0.41 -14.64
CA LEU A 129 -16.84 -1.05 -14.82
C LEU A 129 -17.82 -0.74 -13.69
N SER A 130 -17.32 -0.49 -12.48
CA SER A 130 -18.10 -0.11 -11.29
C SER A 130 -18.44 1.39 -11.23
N GLY A 131 -18.35 2.12 -12.32
CA GLY A 131 -18.60 3.56 -12.36
C GLY A 131 -20.01 3.97 -11.91
N ARG A 132 -21.03 3.12 -12.18
CA ARG A 132 -22.39 3.36 -11.73
C ARG A 132 -22.51 3.32 -10.20
N GLU A 133 -21.97 2.30 -9.59
CA GLU A 133 -21.98 2.08 -8.14
C GLU A 133 -21.20 3.19 -7.42
N ILE A 134 -20.06 3.60 -7.98
CA ILE A 134 -19.25 4.71 -7.47
C ILE A 134 -20.06 6.02 -7.51
N ASN A 135 -20.74 6.33 -8.62
CA ASN A 135 -21.55 7.53 -8.75
C ASN A 135 -22.72 7.55 -7.75
N LEU A 136 -23.41 6.42 -7.55
CA LEU A 136 -24.45 6.30 -6.53
C LEU A 136 -23.91 6.56 -5.13
N LEU A 137 -22.72 6.02 -4.82
CA LEU A 137 -22.06 6.21 -3.51
C LEU A 137 -21.62 7.67 -3.29
N MET A 138 -21.29 8.39 -4.35
CA MET A 138 -20.91 9.82 -4.27
C MET A 138 -22.11 10.72 -3.97
N MET A 139 -23.33 10.31 -4.31
CA MET A 139 -24.54 11.09 -4.04
C MET A 139 -24.94 11.00 -2.56
N SER A 140 -25.25 9.79 -2.08
CA SER A 140 -25.48 9.51 -0.65
C SER A 140 -25.55 8.00 -0.38
N ASP A 141 -25.38 7.61 0.88
CA ASP A 141 -25.53 6.21 1.29
C ASP A 141 -26.97 5.69 1.09
N GLU A 142 -27.97 6.57 1.22
CA GLU A 142 -29.40 6.23 1.02
C GLU A 142 -29.70 5.97 -0.46
N ILE A 143 -29.18 6.81 -1.36
CA ILE A 143 -29.34 6.64 -2.80
C ILE A 143 -28.61 5.38 -3.28
N ALA A 144 -27.43 5.08 -2.76
CA ALA A 144 -26.71 3.86 -3.07
C ALA A 144 -27.51 2.60 -2.64
N GLN A 145 -28.09 2.61 -1.44
CA GLN A 145 -28.94 1.51 -0.94
C GLN A 145 -30.20 1.33 -1.79
N SER A 146 -30.88 2.41 -2.15
CA SER A 146 -32.06 2.33 -3.04
C SER A 146 -31.72 1.83 -4.45
N GLY A 147 -30.46 2.09 -4.89
CA GLY A 147 -29.90 1.54 -6.13
C GLY A 147 -29.41 0.10 -6.04
N GLY A 148 -29.61 -0.58 -4.87
CA GLY A 148 -29.20 -1.97 -4.65
C GLY A 148 -27.74 -2.17 -4.25
N VAL A 149 -27.01 -1.10 -3.97
CA VAL A 149 -25.60 -1.16 -3.55
C VAL A 149 -25.48 -1.08 -2.02
N ASN A 150 -24.71 -1.98 -1.41
CA ASN A 150 -24.39 -1.87 0.01
C ASN A 150 -23.20 -0.88 0.19
N PRO A 151 -23.41 0.35 0.74
CA PRO A 151 -22.37 1.39 0.76
C PRO A 151 -21.15 0.97 1.56
N ARG A 152 -21.34 0.29 2.69
CA ARG A 152 -20.24 -0.14 3.58
C ARG A 152 -19.37 -1.20 2.92
N ALA A 153 -20.00 -2.23 2.37
CA ALA A 153 -19.30 -3.33 1.73
C ALA A 153 -18.53 -2.84 0.49
N PHE A 154 -19.18 -2.00 -0.34
CA PHE A 154 -18.57 -1.48 -1.55
C PHE A 154 -17.42 -0.51 -1.26
N ARG A 155 -17.54 0.34 -0.24
CA ARG A 155 -16.47 1.24 0.21
C ARG A 155 -15.26 0.47 0.73
N ASN A 156 -15.48 -0.57 1.53
CA ASN A 156 -14.40 -1.44 2.00
C ASN A 156 -13.70 -2.15 0.84
N LEU A 157 -14.46 -2.64 -0.14
CA LEU A 157 -13.92 -3.26 -1.34
C LEU A 157 -13.04 -2.30 -2.13
N LEU A 158 -13.49 -1.06 -2.35
CA LEU A 158 -12.69 -0.03 -3.03
C LEU A 158 -11.37 0.26 -2.30
N ILE A 159 -11.40 0.35 -0.97
CA ILE A 159 -10.20 0.57 -0.17
C ILE A 159 -9.22 -0.60 -0.30
N ILE A 160 -9.72 -1.84 -0.28
CA ILE A 160 -8.89 -3.03 -0.47
C ILE A 160 -8.27 -3.03 -1.87
N LEU A 161 -9.04 -2.71 -2.92
CA LEU A 161 -8.55 -2.66 -4.29
C LEU A 161 -7.49 -1.57 -4.48
N VAL A 162 -7.73 -0.38 -3.95
CA VAL A 162 -6.74 0.72 -3.97
C VAL A 162 -5.52 0.34 -3.14
N GLY A 163 -5.71 -0.30 -1.98
CA GLY A 163 -4.62 -0.83 -1.16
C GLY A 163 -3.76 -1.86 -1.90
N LEU A 164 -4.38 -2.76 -2.65
CA LEU A 164 -3.69 -3.74 -3.50
C LEU A 164 -2.86 -3.06 -4.61
N LEU A 165 -3.46 -2.07 -5.31
CA LEU A 165 -2.74 -1.29 -6.32
C LEU A 165 -1.52 -0.61 -5.73
N THR A 166 -1.70 0.08 -4.60
CA THR A 166 -0.61 0.76 -3.89
C THR A 166 0.44 -0.24 -3.41
N ALA A 167 0.03 -1.38 -2.86
CA ALA A 167 0.94 -2.42 -2.39
C ALA A 167 1.86 -2.92 -3.50
N VAL A 168 1.30 -3.25 -4.67
CA VAL A 168 2.08 -3.72 -5.82
C VAL A 168 3.02 -2.61 -6.31
N THR A 169 2.53 -1.40 -6.47
CA THR A 169 3.35 -0.29 -6.96
C THR A 169 4.51 0.01 -6.00
N VAL A 170 4.22 0.23 -4.71
CA VAL A 170 5.24 0.59 -3.71
C VAL A 170 6.24 -0.54 -3.49
N SER A 171 5.84 -1.81 -3.66
CA SER A 171 6.75 -2.95 -3.48
C SER A 171 7.91 -2.97 -4.49
N PHE A 172 7.71 -2.43 -5.69
CA PHE A 172 8.73 -2.40 -6.74
C PHE A 172 9.38 -1.04 -6.91
N THR A 173 8.63 0.05 -6.76
CA THR A 173 9.12 1.41 -7.03
C THR A 173 9.49 2.18 -5.75
N GLY A 174 9.16 1.65 -4.56
CA GLY A 174 9.22 2.43 -3.33
C GLY A 174 8.12 3.49 -3.26
N ILE A 175 8.26 4.43 -2.31
CA ILE A 175 7.25 5.46 -2.10
C ILE A 175 7.43 6.60 -3.11
N ILE A 176 6.50 6.73 -4.06
CA ILE A 176 6.44 7.87 -4.97
C ILE A 176 5.28 8.78 -4.53
N GLY A 177 5.60 9.89 -3.85
CA GLY A 177 4.60 10.85 -3.39
C GLY A 177 4.11 11.77 -4.50
N PHE A 178 2.95 12.37 -4.27
CA PHE A 178 2.38 13.43 -5.12
C PHE A 178 2.05 13.05 -6.57
N VAL A 179 1.92 11.76 -6.88
CA VAL A 179 1.58 11.30 -8.25
C VAL A 179 0.12 11.62 -8.61
N GLY A 180 -0.74 11.83 -7.60
CA GLY A 180 -2.17 12.11 -7.79
C GLY A 180 -2.55 13.59 -7.75
N LEU A 181 -1.60 14.49 -7.60
CA LEU A 181 -1.78 15.93 -7.63
C LEU A 181 -1.48 16.49 -9.01
#